data_299e8f5e03e2c4776fc4bccbae6b556d
#
_entry.id   299e8f5e03e2c4776fc4bccbae6b556d
#
_cell.length_a   1.000
_cell.length_b   1.000
_cell.length_c   1.000
_cell.angle_alpha   90.00
_cell.angle_beta   90.00
_cell.angle_gamma   90.00
#
_symmetry.space_group_name_H-M   'P 1'
#
loop_
_entity.id
_entity.type
_entity.pdbx_description
1 polymer ?
#
loop_
_entity_poly.entity_id
_entity_poly.type
_entity_poly.pdbx_seq_one_letter_code
_entity_poly.pdbx_strand_id
1 'polypeptide(L)'
;MSSGTTHEAASGVAGQASGSAASASPRPGTERVPPGGAWGAIVALTILLGLVLTAFTLPAINSEPRGVPIGIAGPAPAVQQLAGGLSAQASEAFTVTTFTDDAQLSQAIRDREVYGGIALGPSGATILTAPAASPVVAQGLSSLAAQLGQQQGQAVPVKEVVSLPAEDSRGAGLATALLPLLIGAIAPVLAMNRLVRGTWAKVGAVLTTAVVLGAALAGLLHWYGVFEGSWLLDAAAMTAVIAAMSTALLGLLLVAGYPGFGLGVALFLLLGNPLSGLATAPEFLAEPWRTIGAWLPPGAGGQLLRSSAYFDAAGAGPHLVVLGAWFLLGIVLVAVASRTRRPTAAAATA
;
A
#
# COMPACT_ATOMS: atom_id res chain seq x y z
N MET A 1 69.58 -15.09 -61.02
CA MET A 1 70.85 -15.71 -60.62
C MET A 1 70.48 -16.52 -59.39
N SER A 2 70.40 -17.74 -59.59
CA SER A 2 71.21 -18.92 -59.20
C SER A 2 70.70 -19.49 -57.90
N SER A 3 70.04 -20.59 -58.03
CA SER A 3 70.42 -22.00 -57.90
C SER A 3 70.84 -22.39 -56.47
N GLY A 4 70.51 -23.43 -55.92
CA GLY A 4 70.27 -24.79 -56.22
C GLY A 4 69.79 -25.53 -54.99
N THR A 5 68.92 -26.53 -55.14
CA THR A 5 69.24 -27.96 -55.12
C THR A 5 70.05 -28.40 -53.86
N THR A 6 69.73 -29.42 -53.13
CA THR A 6 69.29 -30.76 -53.38
C THR A 6 69.13 -31.55 -52.04
N HIS A 7 68.35 -32.60 -52.08
CA HIS A 7 68.52 -33.94 -51.45
C HIS A 7 68.70 -34.03 -49.93
N GLU A 8 68.24 -35.01 -49.25
CA GLU A 8 67.69 -36.40 -49.44
C GLU A 8 67.41 -37.02 -48.07
N ALA A 9 66.48 -37.87 -48.13
CA ALA A 9 66.37 -39.17 -47.46
C ALA A 9 66.05 -39.31 -45.96
N ALA A 10 64.85 -39.76 -45.80
CA ALA A 10 64.48 -41.00 -45.13
C ALA A 10 65.01 -41.29 -43.71
N SER A 11 64.10 -41.45 -42.78
CA SER A 11 63.93 -42.72 -42.05
C SER A 11 62.87 -42.50 -40.95
N GLY A 12 61.89 -43.39 -40.94
CA GLY A 12 60.79 -43.40 -40.03
C GLY A 12 61.12 -43.81 -38.62
N VAL A 13 60.26 -43.41 -37.71
CA VAL A 13 59.90 -44.20 -36.53
C VAL A 13 58.47 -43.83 -36.16
N ALA A 14 57.62 -44.80 -36.00
CA ALA A 14 56.30 -44.80 -35.50
C ALA A 14 56.26 -44.29 -34.04
N GLY A 15 55.42 -43.26 -33.76
CA GLY A 15 55.17 -42.73 -32.42
C GLY A 15 53.69 -42.53 -32.23
N GLN A 16 53.16 -43.26 -31.33
CA GLN A 16 51.77 -43.37 -30.92
C GLN A 16 51.03 -42.07 -30.75
N ALA A 17 49.90 -41.89 -31.44
CA ALA A 17 48.91 -40.88 -31.20
C ALA A 17 48.16 -41.13 -29.90
N SER A 18 48.54 -40.48 -28.82
CA SER A 18 47.69 -40.35 -27.63
C SER A 18 46.60 -39.33 -27.89
N GLY A 19 45.43 -39.79 -28.23
CA GLY A 19 44.24 -38.95 -28.34
C GLY A 19 43.87 -38.37 -26.98
N SER A 20 44.18 -37.08 -26.81
CA SER A 20 43.57 -36.26 -25.72
C SER A 20 42.11 -36.06 -26.06
N ALA A 21 41.23 -36.87 -25.43
CA ALA A 21 39.79 -36.62 -25.41
C ALA A 21 39.54 -35.32 -24.64
N ALA A 22 39.36 -34.21 -25.36
CA ALA A 22 38.84 -33.01 -24.82
C ALA A 22 37.43 -33.32 -24.26
N SER A 23 37.31 -33.34 -22.95
CA SER A 23 36.02 -33.42 -22.25
C SER A 23 35.22 -32.18 -22.61
N ALA A 24 34.30 -32.31 -23.53
CA ALA A 24 33.30 -31.32 -23.83
C ALA A 24 32.44 -31.10 -22.57
N SER A 25 32.60 -29.96 -21.91
CA SER A 25 31.70 -29.52 -20.84
C SER A 25 30.25 -29.53 -21.37
N PRO A 26 29.30 -30.08 -20.63
CA PRO A 26 27.90 -30.04 -21.06
C PRO A 26 27.49 -28.56 -21.17
N ARG A 27 27.12 -28.14 -22.37
CA ARG A 27 26.42 -26.86 -22.57
C ARG A 27 25.15 -26.92 -21.74
N PRO A 28 24.81 -25.85 -20.97
CA PRO A 28 23.55 -25.78 -20.26
C PRO A 28 22.44 -25.96 -21.30
N GLY A 29 21.76 -27.11 -21.20
CA GLY A 29 20.62 -27.43 -22.05
C GLY A 29 19.58 -26.37 -21.87
N THR A 30 19.23 -25.64 -22.92
CA THR A 30 17.99 -24.90 -22.99
C THR A 30 16.86 -25.92 -22.87
N GLU A 31 16.31 -26.10 -21.67
CA GLU A 31 15.08 -26.87 -21.48
C GLU A 31 14.02 -26.22 -22.39
N ARG A 32 13.73 -26.91 -23.49
CA ARG A 32 12.64 -26.54 -24.38
C ARG A 32 11.35 -26.82 -23.63
N VAL A 33 10.71 -25.76 -23.15
CA VAL A 33 9.36 -25.88 -22.60
C VAL A 33 8.47 -26.57 -23.68
N PRO A 34 7.78 -27.65 -23.35
CA PRO A 34 6.93 -28.33 -24.32
C PRO A 34 5.84 -27.33 -24.78
N PRO A 35 5.45 -27.39 -26.07
CA PRO A 35 4.51 -26.42 -26.65
C PRO A 35 3.19 -26.27 -25.86
N GLY A 36 2.72 -27.31 -25.20
CA GLY A 36 1.57 -27.26 -24.30
C GLY A 36 1.80 -26.43 -23.02
N GLY A 37 3.04 -26.33 -22.53
CA GLY A 37 3.38 -25.53 -21.36
C GLY A 37 3.34 -24.02 -21.64
N ALA A 38 3.71 -23.60 -22.86
CA ALA A 38 3.64 -22.20 -23.28
C ALA A 38 2.17 -21.71 -23.38
N TRP A 39 1.27 -22.51 -23.95
CA TRP A 39 -0.15 -22.18 -23.99
C TRP A 39 -0.78 -22.11 -22.60
N GLY A 40 -0.45 -23.04 -21.70
CA GLY A 40 -0.89 -22.97 -20.30
C GLY A 40 -0.41 -21.71 -19.59
N ALA A 41 0.83 -21.30 -19.82
CA ALA A 41 1.37 -20.05 -19.27
C ALA A 41 0.67 -18.81 -19.84
N ILE A 42 0.39 -18.78 -21.14
CA ILE A 42 -0.36 -17.66 -21.79
C ILE A 42 -1.76 -17.55 -21.20
N VAL A 43 -2.49 -18.66 -21.08
CA VAL A 43 -3.84 -18.68 -20.50
C VAL A 43 -3.81 -18.22 -19.04
N ALA A 44 -2.88 -18.77 -18.24
CA ALA A 44 -2.73 -18.37 -16.84
C ALA A 44 -2.41 -16.87 -16.69
N LEU A 45 -1.51 -16.33 -17.53
CA LEU A 45 -1.16 -14.91 -17.55
C LEU A 45 -2.35 -14.05 -17.98
N THR A 46 -3.11 -14.48 -18.98
CA THR A 46 -4.31 -13.77 -19.44
C THR A 46 -5.38 -13.71 -18.34
N ILE A 47 -5.62 -14.83 -17.65
CA ILE A 47 -6.54 -14.87 -16.50
C ILE A 47 -6.05 -13.97 -15.38
N LEU A 48 -4.76 -14.03 -15.04
CA LEU A 48 -4.16 -13.17 -14.01
C LEU A 48 -4.33 -11.69 -14.35
N LEU A 49 -4.01 -11.28 -15.58
CA LEU A 49 -4.17 -9.90 -16.02
C LEU A 49 -5.63 -9.47 -16.04
N GLY A 50 -6.54 -10.36 -16.44
CA GLY A 50 -7.99 -10.12 -16.37
C GLY A 50 -8.47 -9.90 -14.93
N LEU A 51 -8.00 -10.70 -13.99
CA LEU A 51 -8.29 -10.54 -12.56
C LEU A 51 -7.73 -9.22 -12.01
N VAL A 52 -6.48 -8.89 -12.38
CA VAL A 52 -5.87 -7.61 -12.02
C VAL A 52 -6.68 -6.44 -12.55
N LEU A 53 -7.00 -6.45 -13.85
CA LEU A 53 -7.82 -5.40 -14.47
C LEU A 53 -9.17 -5.26 -13.76
N THR A 54 -9.83 -6.38 -13.46
CA THR A 54 -11.10 -6.38 -12.71
C THR A 54 -10.94 -5.79 -11.31
N ALA A 55 -9.89 -6.17 -10.59
CA ALA A 55 -9.61 -5.67 -9.25
C ALA A 55 -9.37 -4.15 -9.20
N PHE A 56 -8.84 -3.56 -10.27
CA PHE A 56 -8.67 -2.11 -10.38
C PHE A 56 -9.90 -1.40 -10.93
N THR A 57 -10.53 -1.97 -11.95
CA THR A 57 -11.63 -1.30 -12.67
C THR A 57 -12.93 -1.36 -11.89
N LEU A 58 -13.25 -2.52 -11.29
CA LEU A 58 -14.53 -2.71 -10.61
C LEU A 58 -14.76 -1.76 -9.42
N PRO A 59 -13.79 -1.54 -8.51
CA PRO A 59 -13.93 -0.53 -7.48
C PRO A 59 -14.02 0.90 -8.02
N ALA A 60 -13.29 1.21 -9.10
CA ALA A 60 -13.25 2.54 -9.68
C ALA A 60 -14.59 2.93 -10.33
N ILE A 61 -15.19 2.05 -11.14
CA ILE A 61 -16.47 2.32 -11.81
C ILE A 61 -17.68 2.28 -10.88
N ASN A 62 -17.56 1.59 -9.73
CA ASN A 62 -18.60 1.52 -8.71
C ASN A 62 -18.28 2.41 -7.50
N SER A 63 -17.43 3.42 -7.69
CA SER A 63 -17.04 4.38 -6.65
C SER A 63 -18.15 5.38 -6.41
N GLU A 64 -18.98 5.12 -5.41
CA GLU A 64 -20.08 5.96 -4.97
C GLU A 64 -20.03 6.13 -3.45
N PRO A 65 -20.46 7.27 -2.89
CA PRO A 65 -20.51 7.45 -1.45
C PRO A 65 -21.49 6.44 -0.82
N ARG A 66 -21.03 5.69 0.19
CA ARG A 66 -21.82 4.68 0.93
C ARG A 66 -21.56 4.82 2.42
N GLY A 67 -22.50 5.50 3.08
CA GLY A 67 -22.41 5.73 4.50
C GLY A 67 -21.24 6.64 4.90
N VAL A 68 -20.91 7.65 4.07
CA VAL A 68 -19.86 8.64 4.40
C VAL A 68 -20.28 9.39 5.66
N PRO A 69 -19.49 9.34 6.76
CA PRO A 69 -19.85 10.03 8.00
C PRO A 69 -19.71 11.53 7.83
N ILE A 70 -20.83 12.24 8.03
CA ILE A 70 -20.93 13.70 8.03
C ILE A 70 -21.62 14.20 9.29
N GLY A 71 -21.28 15.42 9.71
CA GLY A 71 -21.86 16.04 10.90
C GLY A 71 -22.89 17.11 10.58
N ILE A 72 -23.91 17.26 11.43
CA ILE A 72 -24.78 18.42 11.44
C ILE A 72 -24.76 19.02 12.84
N ALA A 73 -24.42 20.32 12.94
CA ALA A 73 -24.34 21.05 14.20
C ALA A 73 -25.34 22.20 14.25
N GLY A 74 -25.87 22.49 15.42
CA GLY A 74 -26.75 23.62 15.64
C GLY A 74 -27.94 23.34 16.56
N PRO A 75 -28.97 24.26 16.59
CA PRO A 75 -30.17 24.08 17.40
C PRO A 75 -30.91 22.77 17.06
N ALA A 76 -31.28 22.00 18.08
CA ALA A 76 -31.85 20.69 17.93
C ALA A 76 -33.02 20.56 16.92
N PRO A 77 -34.01 21.48 16.87
CA PRO A 77 -35.11 21.39 15.89
C PRO A 77 -34.63 21.48 14.44
N ALA A 78 -33.70 22.39 14.16
CA ALA A 78 -33.14 22.58 12.80
C ALA A 78 -32.25 21.41 12.38
N VAL A 79 -31.44 20.89 13.31
CA VAL A 79 -30.60 19.71 13.09
C VAL A 79 -31.43 18.48 12.77
N GLN A 80 -32.53 18.22 13.54
CA GLN A 80 -33.42 17.09 13.31
C GLN A 80 -34.11 17.17 11.95
N GLN A 81 -34.58 18.36 11.57
CA GLN A 81 -35.23 18.57 10.29
C GLN A 81 -34.27 18.33 9.10
N LEU A 82 -33.04 18.85 9.19
CA LEU A 82 -32.04 18.67 8.15
C LEU A 82 -31.53 17.23 8.07
N ALA A 83 -31.28 16.61 9.21
CA ALA A 83 -30.87 15.20 9.30
C ALA A 83 -31.96 14.26 8.73
N GLY A 84 -33.24 14.52 9.07
CA GLY A 84 -34.38 13.80 8.51
C GLY A 84 -34.50 13.94 6.99
N GLY A 85 -34.31 15.16 6.46
CA GLY A 85 -34.30 15.44 5.03
C GLY A 85 -33.17 14.72 4.28
N LEU A 86 -31.96 14.76 4.81
CA LEU A 86 -30.81 14.06 4.26
C LEU A 86 -30.98 12.54 4.28
N SER A 87 -31.47 12.00 5.40
CA SER A 87 -31.73 10.56 5.52
C SER A 87 -32.85 10.09 4.58
N ALA A 88 -33.82 10.92 4.27
CA ALA A 88 -34.87 10.58 3.32
C ALA A 88 -34.40 10.61 1.86
N GLN A 89 -33.47 11.51 1.51
CA GLN A 89 -33.02 11.69 0.12
C GLN A 89 -31.73 10.92 -0.23
N ALA A 90 -30.86 10.65 0.76
CA ALA A 90 -29.54 10.09 0.55
C ALA A 90 -29.10 9.13 1.68
N SER A 91 -30.03 8.28 2.18
CA SER A 91 -29.80 7.37 3.30
C SER A 91 -28.63 6.40 3.12
N GLU A 92 -28.34 6.01 1.87
CA GLU A 92 -27.24 5.11 1.56
C GLU A 92 -25.90 5.84 1.41
N ALA A 93 -25.94 7.13 1.04
CA ALA A 93 -24.73 7.90 0.75
C ALA A 93 -24.03 8.43 2.02
N PHE A 94 -24.81 8.82 3.04
CA PHE A 94 -24.29 9.50 4.20
C PHE A 94 -24.80 8.88 5.53
N THR A 95 -23.88 8.82 6.49
CA THR A 95 -24.20 8.56 7.89
C THR A 95 -24.12 9.89 8.64
N VAL A 96 -25.27 10.35 9.18
CA VAL A 96 -25.36 11.68 9.80
C VAL A 96 -25.19 11.54 11.32
N THR A 97 -24.20 12.28 11.86
CA THR A 97 -24.00 12.48 13.30
C THR A 97 -24.37 13.90 13.68
N THR A 98 -25.09 14.09 14.80
CA THR A 98 -25.55 15.42 15.23
C THR A 98 -24.70 15.96 16.36
N PHE A 99 -24.41 17.26 16.32
CA PHE A 99 -23.58 18.00 17.29
C PHE A 99 -24.35 19.23 17.78
N THR A 100 -23.99 19.74 18.95
CA THR A 100 -24.69 20.89 19.54
C THR A 100 -24.23 22.21 18.93
N ASP A 101 -22.97 22.30 18.50
CA ASP A 101 -22.35 23.51 17.97
C ASP A 101 -21.21 23.25 16.98
N ASP A 102 -20.75 24.30 16.30
CA ASP A 102 -19.64 24.30 15.34
C ASP A 102 -18.32 23.81 15.96
N ALA A 103 -18.08 24.11 17.24
CA ALA A 103 -16.83 23.73 17.90
C ALA A 103 -16.75 22.21 18.08
N GLN A 104 -17.85 21.57 18.50
CA GLN A 104 -17.92 20.11 18.62
C GLN A 104 -17.80 19.43 17.25
N LEU A 105 -18.48 19.93 16.22
CA LEU A 105 -18.36 19.42 14.87
C LEU A 105 -16.91 19.59 14.35
N SER A 106 -16.29 20.74 14.58
CA SER A 106 -14.90 20.98 14.20
C SER A 106 -13.93 20.04 14.93
N GLN A 107 -14.22 19.70 16.19
CA GLN A 107 -13.41 18.73 16.94
C GLN A 107 -13.59 17.30 16.39
N ALA A 108 -14.83 16.87 16.14
CA ALA A 108 -15.13 15.56 15.54
C ALA A 108 -14.46 15.38 14.15
N ILE A 109 -14.34 16.47 13.38
CA ILE A 109 -13.58 16.48 12.12
C ILE A 109 -12.08 16.24 12.39
N ARG A 110 -11.49 16.94 13.38
CA ARG A 110 -10.08 16.75 13.76
C ARG A 110 -9.81 15.37 14.34
N ASP A 111 -10.77 14.80 15.06
CA ASP A 111 -10.69 13.45 15.63
C ASP A 111 -10.98 12.35 14.59
N ARG A 112 -11.26 12.75 13.32
CA ARG A 112 -11.57 11.85 12.19
C ARG A 112 -12.84 11.01 12.40
N GLU A 113 -13.78 11.50 13.19
CA GLU A 113 -15.09 10.87 13.36
C GLU A 113 -16.01 11.14 12.17
N VAL A 114 -15.88 12.34 11.56
CA VAL A 114 -16.63 12.76 10.37
C VAL A 114 -15.72 13.46 9.37
N TYR A 115 -16.04 13.41 8.08
CA TYR A 115 -15.28 14.05 7.00
C TYR A 115 -15.54 15.55 6.88
N GLY A 116 -16.62 16.03 7.42
CA GLY A 116 -17.07 17.40 7.36
C GLY A 116 -18.53 17.48 7.74
N GLY A 117 -19.17 18.63 7.49
CA GLY A 117 -20.58 18.76 7.84
C GLY A 117 -21.15 20.14 7.66
N ILE A 118 -22.34 20.35 8.20
CA ILE A 118 -23.13 21.56 8.12
C ILE A 118 -23.34 22.11 9.52
N ALA A 119 -22.86 23.33 9.79
CA ALA A 119 -23.14 24.06 11.02
C ALA A 119 -24.26 25.10 10.77
N LEU A 120 -25.31 25.02 11.56
CA LEU A 120 -26.44 25.91 11.52
C LEU A 120 -26.31 26.97 12.63
N GLY A 121 -25.98 28.21 12.26
CA GLY A 121 -25.84 29.33 13.17
C GLY A 121 -26.92 30.41 12.98
N PRO A 122 -26.89 31.45 13.81
CA PRO A 122 -27.83 32.58 13.68
C PRO A 122 -27.72 33.33 12.35
N SER A 123 -26.56 33.32 11.73
CA SER A 123 -26.27 33.93 10.41
C SER A 123 -26.55 33.02 9.21
N GLY A 124 -27.06 31.81 9.42
CA GLY A 124 -27.32 30.84 8.38
C GLY A 124 -26.43 29.57 8.48
N ALA A 125 -26.42 28.80 7.41
CA ALA A 125 -25.61 27.57 7.32
C ALA A 125 -24.15 27.90 6.95
N THR A 126 -23.22 27.18 7.56
CA THR A 126 -21.80 27.15 7.19
C THR A 126 -21.40 25.72 6.90
N ILE A 127 -20.72 25.46 5.79
CA ILE A 127 -20.18 24.14 5.47
C ILE A 127 -18.77 24.00 6.04
N LEU A 128 -18.54 22.97 6.84
CA LEU A 128 -17.22 22.62 7.37
C LEU A 128 -16.66 21.48 6.53
N THR A 129 -15.42 21.63 6.07
CA THR A 129 -14.73 20.63 5.23
C THR A 129 -13.37 20.29 5.81
N ALA A 130 -12.88 19.10 5.47
CA ALA A 130 -11.52 18.67 5.75
C ALA A 130 -10.91 18.04 4.48
N PRO A 131 -10.34 18.82 3.57
CA PRO A 131 -9.66 18.32 2.38
C PRO A 131 -8.57 17.27 2.69
N ALA A 132 -7.89 17.41 3.83
CA ALA A 132 -6.90 16.45 4.29
C ALA A 132 -7.49 15.07 4.65
N ALA A 133 -8.76 15.00 5.07
CA ALA A 133 -9.45 13.74 5.32
C ALA A 133 -9.86 13.04 4.02
N SER A 134 -10.47 13.78 3.10
CA SER A 134 -10.79 13.34 1.73
C SER A 134 -11.04 14.55 0.84
N PRO A 135 -10.18 14.80 -0.16
CA PRO A 135 -10.40 15.87 -1.12
C PRO A 135 -11.74 15.74 -1.88
N VAL A 136 -12.14 14.50 -2.19
CA VAL A 136 -13.40 14.21 -2.92
C VAL A 136 -14.62 14.57 -2.09
N VAL A 137 -14.63 14.20 -0.81
CA VAL A 137 -15.74 14.56 0.10
C VAL A 137 -15.79 16.07 0.33
N ALA A 138 -14.64 16.71 0.54
CA ALA A 138 -14.55 18.16 0.73
C ALA A 138 -15.06 18.91 -0.50
N GLN A 139 -14.71 18.47 -1.72
CA GLN A 139 -15.21 19.03 -2.97
C GLN A 139 -16.73 18.84 -3.12
N GLY A 140 -17.25 17.66 -2.75
CA GLY A 140 -18.68 17.39 -2.74
C GLY A 140 -19.44 18.34 -1.81
N LEU A 141 -18.95 18.53 -0.58
CA LEU A 141 -19.53 19.47 0.39
C LEU A 141 -19.45 20.93 -0.11
N SER A 142 -18.34 21.33 -0.72
CA SER A 142 -18.19 22.67 -1.31
C SER A 142 -19.14 22.89 -2.48
N SER A 143 -19.38 21.86 -3.30
CA SER A 143 -20.37 21.91 -4.38
C SER A 143 -21.79 22.04 -3.84
N LEU A 144 -22.10 21.37 -2.73
CA LEU A 144 -23.38 21.52 -2.03
C LEU A 144 -23.56 22.95 -1.51
N ALA A 145 -22.50 23.58 -0.92
CA ALA A 145 -22.54 24.97 -0.49
C ALA A 145 -22.88 25.90 -1.65
N ALA A 146 -22.25 25.72 -2.81
CA ALA A 146 -22.51 26.52 -4.01
C ALA A 146 -23.96 26.37 -4.51
N GLN A 147 -24.49 25.14 -4.54
CA GLN A 147 -25.88 24.88 -4.93
C GLN A 147 -26.89 25.51 -3.98
N LEU A 148 -26.68 25.37 -2.67
CA LEU A 148 -27.53 26.00 -1.65
C LEU A 148 -27.49 27.53 -1.75
N GLY A 149 -26.29 28.10 -2.00
CA GLY A 149 -26.12 29.54 -2.18
C GLY A 149 -26.90 30.07 -3.39
N GLN A 150 -26.89 29.34 -4.51
CA GLN A 150 -27.69 29.70 -5.70
C GLN A 150 -29.20 29.65 -5.43
N GLN A 151 -29.67 28.65 -4.69
CA GLN A 151 -31.10 28.51 -4.34
C GLN A 151 -31.59 29.61 -3.39
N GLN A 152 -30.74 30.02 -2.45
CA GLN A 152 -31.08 31.01 -1.44
C GLN A 152 -30.77 32.44 -1.87
N GLY A 153 -30.10 32.65 -3.00
CA GLY A 153 -29.63 33.97 -3.45
C GLY A 153 -28.53 34.57 -2.56
N GLN A 154 -27.92 33.77 -1.67
CA GLN A 154 -26.88 34.17 -0.75
C GLN A 154 -25.80 33.10 -0.68
N ALA A 155 -24.51 33.51 -0.75
CA ALA A 155 -23.40 32.58 -0.66
C ALA A 155 -23.37 31.87 0.70
N VAL A 156 -23.27 30.53 0.68
CA VAL A 156 -23.06 29.72 1.88
C VAL A 156 -21.55 29.63 2.15
N PRO A 157 -21.07 30.13 3.32
CA PRO A 157 -19.65 30.06 3.66
C PRO A 157 -19.15 28.62 3.74
N VAL A 158 -17.93 28.40 3.23
CA VAL A 158 -17.19 27.14 3.40
C VAL A 158 -15.97 27.41 4.27
N LYS A 159 -15.81 26.64 5.35
CA LYS A 159 -14.69 26.74 6.29
C LYS A 159 -13.92 25.45 6.29
N GLU A 160 -12.66 25.48 5.93
CA GLU A 160 -11.76 24.33 6.05
C GLU A 160 -11.29 24.20 7.51
N VAL A 161 -11.52 23.03 8.09
CA VAL A 161 -11.11 22.68 9.47
C VAL A 161 -9.72 22.07 9.47
N VAL A 162 -9.44 21.21 8.49
CA VAL A 162 -8.12 20.61 8.26
C VAL A 162 -7.82 20.72 6.76
N SER A 163 -7.02 21.72 6.41
CA SER A 163 -6.59 21.97 5.02
C SER A 163 -5.47 21.02 4.60
N LEU A 164 -5.27 20.96 3.29
CA LEU A 164 -4.08 20.34 2.72
C LEU A 164 -2.92 21.34 2.69
N PRO A 165 -1.65 20.87 2.68
CA PRO A 165 -0.49 21.72 2.44
C PRO A 165 -0.61 22.52 1.14
N ALA A 166 -0.04 23.73 1.13
CA ALA A 166 -0.10 24.61 -0.05
C ALA A 166 0.55 23.98 -1.30
N GLU A 167 1.63 23.23 -1.10
CA GLU A 167 2.37 22.54 -2.14
C GLU A 167 1.62 21.31 -2.67
N ASP A 168 0.74 20.72 -1.87
CA ASP A 168 -0.11 19.57 -2.27
C ASP A 168 -1.60 19.90 -2.13
N SER A 169 -2.03 21.05 -2.61
CA SER A 169 -3.42 21.53 -2.50
C SER A 169 -4.48 20.59 -3.09
N ARG A 170 -4.08 19.58 -3.88
CA ARG A 170 -4.95 18.55 -4.43
C ARG A 170 -4.96 17.26 -3.61
N GLY A 171 -4.07 17.11 -2.64
CA GLY A 171 -3.93 15.90 -1.83
C GLY A 171 -3.46 14.67 -2.60
N ALA A 172 -2.72 14.89 -3.69
CA ALA A 172 -2.21 13.79 -4.52
C ALA A 172 -0.97 13.12 -3.93
N GLY A 173 -0.20 13.85 -3.12
CA GLY A 173 1.08 13.41 -2.59
C GLY A 173 0.97 12.14 -1.74
N LEU A 174 0.00 12.08 -0.83
CA LEU A 174 -0.21 10.90 0.01
C LEU A 174 -0.57 9.65 -0.82
N ALA A 175 -1.48 9.80 -1.80
CA ALA A 175 -1.88 8.69 -2.65
C ALA A 175 -0.72 8.19 -3.53
N THR A 176 0.10 9.10 -4.06
CA THR A 176 1.28 8.75 -4.87
C THR A 176 2.41 8.15 -4.04
N ALA A 177 2.54 8.50 -2.76
CA ALA A 177 3.54 7.95 -1.85
C ALA A 177 3.33 6.45 -1.54
N LEU A 178 2.11 5.94 -1.71
CA LEU A 178 1.80 4.54 -1.39
C LEU A 178 2.60 3.55 -2.23
N LEU A 179 2.78 3.80 -3.53
CA LEU A 179 3.53 2.88 -4.40
C LEU A 179 5.02 2.78 -4.05
N PRO A 180 5.77 3.89 -3.86
CA PRO A 180 7.14 3.83 -3.33
C PRO A 180 7.23 3.11 -1.98
N LEU A 181 6.25 3.31 -1.10
CA LEU A 181 6.19 2.63 0.19
C LEU A 181 6.04 1.10 0.04
N LEU A 182 5.17 0.66 -0.87
CA LEU A 182 5.01 -0.76 -1.20
C LEU A 182 6.30 -1.37 -1.75
N ILE A 183 6.98 -0.68 -2.67
CA ILE A 183 8.28 -1.11 -3.21
C ILE A 183 9.32 -1.16 -2.09
N GLY A 184 9.33 -0.16 -1.20
CA GLY A 184 10.18 -0.11 -0.03
C GLY A 184 9.94 -1.24 0.98
N ALA A 185 8.74 -1.82 0.99
CA ALA A 185 8.44 -3.00 1.79
C ALA A 185 8.84 -4.32 1.10
N ILE A 186 8.76 -4.39 -0.23
CA ILE A 186 8.99 -5.60 -1.02
C ILE A 186 10.48 -5.83 -1.31
N ALA A 187 11.18 -4.81 -1.82
CA ALA A 187 12.56 -4.94 -2.29
C ALA A 187 13.55 -5.37 -1.20
N PRO A 188 13.50 -4.83 0.05
CA PRO A 188 14.40 -5.26 1.11
C PRO A 188 14.29 -6.73 1.46
N VAL A 189 13.09 -7.32 1.36
CA VAL A 189 12.92 -8.75 1.67
C VAL A 189 13.77 -9.62 0.75
N LEU A 190 13.76 -9.35 -0.55
CA LEU A 190 14.58 -10.09 -1.52
C LEU A 190 16.08 -9.83 -1.33
N ALA A 191 16.45 -8.56 -1.12
CA ALA A 191 17.83 -8.15 -0.91
C ALA A 191 18.41 -8.80 0.38
N MET A 192 17.73 -8.64 1.50
CA MET A 192 18.19 -9.17 2.79
C MET A 192 18.14 -10.69 2.83
N ASN A 193 17.21 -11.33 2.13
CA ASN A 193 17.18 -12.79 2.01
C ASN A 193 18.44 -13.36 1.32
N ARG A 194 19.03 -12.61 0.38
CA ARG A 194 20.26 -13.00 -0.33
C ARG A 194 21.53 -12.61 0.41
N LEU A 195 21.54 -11.40 0.99
CA LEU A 195 22.74 -10.81 1.59
C LEU A 195 22.98 -11.30 3.02
N VAL A 196 21.93 -11.60 3.79
CA VAL A 196 22.05 -11.92 5.22
C VAL A 196 21.84 -13.41 5.45
N ARG A 197 22.74 -14.02 6.24
CA ARG A 197 22.65 -15.41 6.68
C ARG A 197 21.99 -15.48 8.07
N GLY A 198 21.18 -16.52 8.25
CA GLY A 198 20.43 -16.72 9.51
C GLY A 198 19.05 -16.06 9.49
N THR A 199 18.06 -16.82 9.94
CA THR A 199 16.64 -16.45 9.87
C THR A 199 16.33 -15.17 10.66
N TRP A 200 16.76 -15.11 11.91
CA TRP A 200 16.51 -13.95 12.78
C TRP A 200 17.36 -12.73 12.41
N ALA A 201 18.58 -12.95 11.86
CA ALA A 201 19.37 -11.85 11.33
C ALA A 201 18.70 -11.18 10.13
N LYS A 202 17.97 -11.94 9.28
CA LYS A 202 17.15 -11.38 8.18
C LYS A 202 16.02 -10.51 8.72
N VAL A 203 15.36 -10.94 9.79
CA VAL A 203 14.33 -10.11 10.46
C VAL A 203 14.94 -8.80 10.94
N GLY A 204 16.06 -8.86 11.67
CA GLY A 204 16.76 -7.65 12.13
C GLY A 204 17.11 -6.72 10.96
N ALA A 205 17.67 -7.26 9.87
CA ALA A 205 18.05 -6.48 8.71
C ALA A 205 16.83 -5.82 8.01
N VAL A 206 15.73 -6.56 7.86
CA VAL A 206 14.49 -6.02 7.27
C VAL A 206 13.90 -4.92 8.16
N LEU A 207 13.88 -5.10 9.47
CA LEU A 207 13.39 -4.07 10.41
C LEU A 207 14.28 -2.81 10.42
N THR A 208 15.60 -2.99 10.43
CA THR A 208 16.54 -1.86 10.29
C THR A 208 16.29 -1.10 8.99
N THR A 209 16.08 -1.83 7.89
CA THR A 209 15.76 -1.20 6.59
C THR A 209 14.42 -0.49 6.65
N ALA A 210 13.41 -1.04 7.34
CA ALA A 210 12.11 -0.38 7.52
C ALA A 210 12.24 0.96 8.26
N VAL A 211 13.05 1.02 9.30
CA VAL A 211 13.33 2.27 10.05
C VAL A 211 14.03 3.29 9.14
N VAL A 212 15.09 2.87 8.46
CA VAL A 212 15.87 3.78 7.60
C VAL A 212 15.02 4.31 6.44
N LEU A 213 14.29 3.44 5.75
CA LEU A 213 13.41 3.84 4.65
C LEU A 213 12.23 4.67 5.14
N GLY A 214 11.61 4.30 6.26
CA GLY A 214 10.50 5.08 6.84
C GLY A 214 10.92 6.51 7.18
N ALA A 215 12.07 6.66 7.83
CA ALA A 215 12.64 7.98 8.14
C ALA A 215 13.01 8.77 6.88
N ALA A 216 13.63 8.13 5.89
CA ALA A 216 14.03 8.77 4.64
C ALA A 216 12.81 9.22 3.80
N LEU A 217 11.79 8.36 3.65
CA LEU A 217 10.59 8.69 2.91
C LEU A 217 9.78 9.79 3.59
N ALA A 218 9.64 9.74 4.93
CA ALA A 218 9.03 10.83 5.68
C ALA A 218 9.79 12.14 5.47
N GLY A 219 11.13 12.11 5.53
CA GLY A 219 11.95 13.29 5.28
C GLY A 219 11.78 13.86 3.88
N LEU A 220 11.66 13.01 2.85
CA LEU A 220 11.41 13.45 1.48
C LEU A 220 10.04 14.10 1.32
N LEU A 221 8.98 13.53 1.93
CA LEU A 221 7.63 14.08 1.84
C LEU A 221 7.49 15.42 2.60
N HIS A 222 8.20 15.57 3.72
CA HIS A 222 8.32 16.87 4.39
C HIS A 222 9.10 17.88 3.53
N TRP A 223 10.18 17.45 2.88
CA TRP A 223 10.94 18.34 2.00
C TRP A 223 10.14 18.79 0.77
N TYR A 224 9.27 17.93 0.25
CA TYR A 224 8.36 18.28 -0.86
C TYR A 224 7.14 19.09 -0.41
N GLY A 225 6.97 19.35 0.90
CA GLY A 225 5.80 20.05 1.43
C GLY A 225 4.51 19.24 1.35
N VAL A 226 4.60 17.92 1.21
CA VAL A 226 3.42 17.03 1.22
C VAL A 226 2.93 16.78 2.65
N PHE A 227 3.87 16.73 3.61
CA PHE A 227 3.60 16.57 5.05
C PHE A 227 4.08 17.80 5.81
N GLU A 228 3.23 18.34 6.68
CA GLU A 228 3.55 19.52 7.52
C GLU A 228 3.58 19.19 9.02
N GLY A 229 3.08 18.02 9.41
CA GLY A 229 2.97 17.57 10.79
C GLY A 229 4.31 17.21 11.45
N SER A 230 4.26 16.32 12.43
CA SER A 230 5.46 15.81 13.11
C SER A 230 6.21 14.80 12.26
N TRP A 231 7.41 15.15 11.80
CA TRP A 231 8.26 14.22 11.06
C TRP A 231 8.46 12.87 11.79
N LEU A 232 8.55 12.91 13.13
CA LEU A 232 8.73 11.70 13.92
C LEU A 232 7.52 10.78 13.87
N LEU A 233 6.31 11.33 13.93
CA LEU A 233 5.06 10.56 13.79
C LEU A 233 4.97 9.94 12.38
N ASP A 234 5.30 10.69 11.35
CA ASP A 234 5.25 10.21 9.97
C ASP A 234 6.32 9.14 9.70
N ALA A 235 7.53 9.35 10.21
CA ALA A 235 8.59 8.35 10.14
C ALA A 235 8.22 7.05 10.88
N ALA A 236 7.59 7.17 12.05
CA ALA A 236 7.11 6.02 12.81
C ALA A 236 5.97 5.28 12.09
N ALA A 237 5.01 6.03 11.52
CA ALA A 237 3.91 5.46 10.74
C ALA A 237 4.43 4.72 9.49
N MET A 238 5.32 5.33 8.71
CA MET A 238 5.94 4.68 7.55
C MET A 238 6.75 3.46 7.93
N THR A 239 7.52 3.54 9.03
CA THR A 239 8.26 2.39 9.58
C THR A 239 7.32 1.25 9.93
N ALA A 240 6.20 1.54 10.60
CA ALA A 240 5.20 0.52 10.98
C ALA A 240 4.62 -0.19 9.75
N VAL A 241 4.26 0.55 8.70
CA VAL A 241 3.73 0.00 7.45
C VAL A 241 4.78 -0.89 6.77
N ILE A 242 6.01 -0.37 6.57
CA ILE A 242 7.08 -1.13 5.92
C ILE A 242 7.42 -2.38 6.74
N ALA A 243 7.54 -2.27 8.07
CA ALA A 243 7.86 -3.39 8.95
C ALA A 243 6.78 -4.48 8.91
N ALA A 244 5.50 -4.12 8.98
CA ALA A 244 4.38 -5.07 8.92
C ALA A 244 4.39 -5.85 7.61
N MET A 245 4.49 -5.15 6.49
CA MET A 245 4.50 -5.76 5.15
C MET A 245 5.76 -6.60 4.92
N SER A 246 6.93 -6.06 5.23
CA SER A 246 8.20 -6.76 4.98
C SER A 246 8.35 -8.02 5.84
N THR A 247 7.90 -8.01 7.10
CA THR A 247 7.95 -9.21 7.96
C THR A 247 6.97 -10.27 7.49
N ALA A 248 5.75 -9.89 7.06
CA ALA A 248 4.79 -10.80 6.47
C ALA A 248 5.33 -11.46 5.19
N LEU A 249 5.90 -10.66 4.28
CA LEU A 249 6.50 -11.15 3.03
C LEU A 249 7.73 -12.02 3.28
N LEU A 250 8.57 -11.67 4.26
CA LEU A 250 9.72 -12.50 4.66
C LEU A 250 9.24 -13.84 5.23
N GLY A 251 8.22 -13.84 6.08
CA GLY A 251 7.62 -15.05 6.61
C GLY A 251 7.10 -15.98 5.51
N LEU A 252 6.32 -15.44 4.56
CA LEU A 252 5.82 -16.17 3.40
C LEU A 252 6.96 -16.73 2.53
N LEU A 253 8.01 -15.93 2.29
CA LEU A 253 9.21 -16.36 1.56
C LEU A 253 9.90 -17.53 2.24
N LEU A 254 10.03 -17.48 3.56
CA LEU A 254 10.74 -18.50 4.31
C LEU A 254 9.94 -19.80 4.46
N VAL A 255 8.61 -19.74 4.54
CA VAL A 255 7.76 -20.93 4.67
C VAL A 255 7.45 -21.56 3.31
N ALA A 256 7.00 -20.75 2.34
CA ALA A 256 6.48 -21.21 1.05
C ALA A 256 7.38 -20.86 -0.14
N GLY A 257 8.58 -20.32 0.10
CA GLY A 257 9.52 -19.94 -0.96
C GLY A 257 9.03 -18.76 -1.80
N TYR A 258 9.56 -18.65 -3.02
CA TYR A 258 9.19 -17.59 -3.96
C TYR A 258 7.71 -17.57 -4.36
N PRO A 259 7.01 -18.71 -4.49
CA PRO A 259 5.56 -18.68 -4.73
C PRO A 259 4.78 -17.98 -3.59
N GLY A 260 5.11 -18.28 -2.33
CA GLY A 260 4.48 -17.61 -1.18
C GLY A 260 4.78 -16.11 -1.13
N PHE A 261 6.02 -15.73 -1.41
CA PHE A 261 6.40 -14.33 -1.55
C PHE A 261 5.61 -13.63 -2.67
N GLY A 262 5.54 -14.25 -3.85
CA GLY A 262 4.80 -13.72 -4.99
C GLY A 262 3.31 -13.54 -4.71
N LEU A 263 2.69 -14.48 -3.99
CA LEU A 263 1.30 -14.36 -3.55
C LEU A 263 1.10 -13.18 -2.59
N GLY A 264 2.02 -13.00 -1.63
CA GLY A 264 1.98 -11.86 -0.71
C GLY A 264 2.15 -10.53 -1.43
N VAL A 265 3.08 -10.43 -2.39
CA VAL A 265 3.26 -9.23 -3.23
C VAL A 265 2.00 -8.96 -4.06
N ALA A 266 1.42 -9.97 -4.68
CA ALA A 266 0.18 -9.83 -5.44
C ALA A 266 -0.96 -9.32 -4.55
N LEU A 267 -1.12 -9.88 -3.36
CA LEU A 267 -2.13 -9.46 -2.40
C LEU A 267 -1.96 -7.98 -2.01
N PHE A 268 -0.74 -7.55 -1.68
CA PHE A 268 -0.50 -6.19 -1.23
C PHE A 268 -0.52 -5.17 -2.38
N LEU A 269 0.10 -5.50 -3.52
CA LEU A 269 0.23 -4.56 -4.64
C LEU A 269 -1.03 -4.53 -5.51
N LEU A 270 -1.57 -5.71 -5.87
CA LEU A 270 -2.66 -5.79 -6.84
C LEU A 270 -4.03 -5.63 -6.19
N LEU A 271 -4.22 -6.07 -4.95
CA LEU A 271 -5.48 -5.90 -4.23
C LEU A 271 -5.41 -4.76 -3.21
N GLY A 272 -4.37 -4.73 -2.39
CA GLY A 272 -4.27 -3.76 -1.30
C GLY A 272 -4.18 -2.31 -1.78
N ASN A 273 -3.49 -2.04 -2.90
CA ASN A 273 -3.35 -0.68 -3.42
C ASN A 273 -4.69 -0.10 -3.94
N PRO A 274 -5.43 -0.74 -4.86
CA PRO A 274 -6.72 -0.21 -5.31
C PRO A 274 -7.79 -0.18 -4.21
N LEU A 275 -7.74 -1.11 -3.26
CA LEU A 275 -8.70 -1.18 -2.16
C LEU A 275 -8.30 -0.31 -0.94
N SER A 276 -7.23 0.46 -1.01
CA SER A 276 -6.78 1.32 0.10
C SER A 276 -7.73 2.48 0.40
N GLY A 277 -8.55 2.91 -0.56
CA GLY A 277 -9.41 4.07 -0.44
C GLY A 277 -8.66 5.40 -0.27
N LEU A 278 -7.34 5.44 -0.57
CA LEU A 278 -6.53 6.64 -0.34
C LEU A 278 -6.85 7.79 -1.28
N ALA A 279 -7.18 7.48 -2.53
CA ALA A 279 -7.48 8.51 -3.53
C ALA A 279 -8.85 9.18 -3.31
N THR A 280 -9.78 8.49 -2.64
CA THR A 280 -11.16 8.97 -2.38
C THR A 280 -11.46 8.98 -0.89
N ALA A 281 -12.08 7.95 -0.41
CA ALA A 281 -12.27 7.55 0.98
C ALA A 281 -12.66 6.05 0.97
N PRO A 282 -12.42 5.28 2.04
CA PRO A 282 -12.85 3.87 2.11
C PRO A 282 -14.34 3.68 1.86
N GLU A 283 -15.16 4.65 2.24
CA GLU A 283 -16.63 4.64 2.10
C GLU A 283 -17.11 4.75 0.65
N PHE A 284 -16.21 5.02 -0.29
CA PHE A 284 -16.52 4.97 -1.74
C PHE A 284 -16.39 3.56 -2.32
N LEU A 285 -15.82 2.64 -1.56
CA LEU A 285 -15.73 1.24 -1.96
C LEU A 285 -16.99 0.48 -1.53
N ALA A 286 -17.53 -0.32 -2.44
CA ALA A 286 -18.63 -1.23 -2.14
C ALA A 286 -18.15 -2.37 -1.22
N GLU A 287 -19.05 -2.90 -0.37
CA GLU A 287 -18.77 -4.15 0.33
C GLU A 287 -18.76 -5.34 -0.66
N PRO A 288 -17.91 -6.34 -0.47
CA PRO A 288 -16.97 -6.53 0.65
C PRO A 288 -15.60 -5.85 0.47
N TRP A 289 -15.39 -5.09 -0.60
CA TRP A 289 -14.08 -4.54 -0.97
C TRP A 289 -13.54 -3.54 0.05
N ARG A 290 -14.45 -2.72 0.63
CA ARG A 290 -14.10 -1.79 1.71
C ARG A 290 -13.52 -2.54 2.92
N THR A 291 -14.22 -3.56 3.39
CA THR A 291 -13.77 -4.38 4.51
C THR A 291 -12.46 -5.09 4.20
N ILE A 292 -12.33 -5.72 3.02
CA ILE A 292 -11.07 -6.37 2.60
C ILE A 292 -9.93 -5.36 2.57
N GLY A 293 -10.14 -4.19 1.96
CA GLY A 293 -9.13 -3.12 1.90
C GLY A 293 -8.67 -2.64 3.27
N ALA A 294 -9.60 -2.46 4.22
CA ALA A 294 -9.29 -2.04 5.58
C ALA A 294 -8.45 -3.06 6.37
N TRP A 295 -8.58 -4.36 6.08
CA TRP A 295 -7.78 -5.43 6.70
C TRP A 295 -6.44 -5.70 6.00
N LEU A 296 -6.19 -5.10 4.84
CA LEU A 296 -4.93 -5.22 4.14
C LEU A 296 -3.92 -4.14 4.59
N PRO A 297 -2.61 -4.46 4.70
CA PRO A 297 -1.61 -3.49 5.12
C PRO A 297 -1.56 -2.20 4.30
N PRO A 298 -1.77 -2.19 2.96
CA PRO A 298 -1.79 -0.94 2.20
C PRO A 298 -2.95 -0.03 2.59
N GLY A 299 -4.14 -0.57 2.82
CA GLY A 299 -5.30 0.22 3.26
C GLY A 299 -5.12 0.76 4.68
N ALA A 300 -4.82 -0.11 5.64
CA ALA A 300 -4.53 0.30 7.01
C ALA A 300 -3.34 1.27 7.08
N GLY A 301 -2.28 0.99 6.33
CA GLY A 301 -1.09 1.84 6.26
C GLY A 301 -1.38 3.21 5.68
N GLY A 302 -2.15 3.30 4.60
CA GLY A 302 -2.54 4.56 4.01
C GLY A 302 -3.36 5.44 4.95
N GLN A 303 -4.32 4.85 5.68
CA GLN A 303 -5.11 5.58 6.67
C GLN A 303 -4.28 5.97 7.90
N LEU A 304 -3.31 5.14 8.33
CA LEU A 304 -2.35 5.50 9.37
C LEU A 304 -1.51 6.71 8.96
N LEU A 305 -0.99 6.73 7.74
CA LEU A 305 -0.21 7.85 7.21
C LEU A 305 -1.05 9.13 7.11
N ARG A 306 -2.32 9.04 6.73
CA ARG A 306 -3.22 10.20 6.75
C ARG A 306 -3.44 10.72 8.16
N SER A 307 -3.60 9.82 9.15
CA SER A 307 -3.71 10.20 10.56
C SER A 307 -2.46 10.91 11.06
N SER A 308 -1.28 10.39 10.77
CA SER A 308 -0.01 10.98 11.24
C SER A 308 0.28 12.32 10.57
N ALA A 309 0.09 12.41 9.24
CA ALA A 309 0.51 13.57 8.47
C ALA A 309 -0.39 14.81 8.67
N TYR A 310 -1.69 14.61 8.94
CA TYR A 310 -2.66 15.71 8.92
C TYR A 310 -3.53 15.83 10.18
N PHE A 311 -3.50 14.82 11.07
CA PHE A 311 -4.43 14.73 12.20
C PHE A 311 -3.76 14.37 13.53
N ASP A 312 -2.46 14.62 13.68
CA ASP A 312 -1.70 14.34 14.91
C ASP A 312 -1.94 12.92 15.45
N ALA A 313 -2.03 11.94 14.54
CA ALA A 313 -2.34 10.54 14.79
C ALA A 313 -3.77 10.26 15.31
N ALA A 314 -4.71 11.20 15.25
CA ALA A 314 -6.11 10.93 15.55
C ALA A 314 -6.63 9.78 14.66
N GLY A 315 -7.43 8.88 15.23
CA GLY A 315 -7.97 7.71 14.52
C GLY A 315 -6.95 6.63 14.14
N ALA A 316 -5.68 6.70 14.57
CA ALA A 316 -4.63 5.75 14.20
C ALA A 316 -4.80 4.34 14.80
N GLY A 317 -5.50 4.22 15.94
CA GLY A 317 -5.60 2.98 16.72
C GLY A 317 -6.00 1.73 15.92
N PRO A 318 -7.14 1.71 15.24
CA PRO A 318 -7.59 0.56 14.44
C PRO A 318 -6.57 0.13 13.37
N HIS A 319 -5.92 1.08 12.72
CA HIS A 319 -4.94 0.84 11.67
C HIS A 319 -3.65 0.21 12.23
N LEU A 320 -3.21 0.65 13.41
CA LEU A 320 -2.08 0.05 14.12
C LEU A 320 -2.38 -1.40 14.54
N VAL A 321 -3.61 -1.71 14.93
CA VAL A 321 -4.02 -3.09 15.25
C VAL A 321 -3.90 -4.00 14.02
N VAL A 322 -4.38 -3.56 12.86
CA VAL A 322 -4.25 -4.33 11.61
C VAL A 322 -2.79 -4.54 11.23
N LEU A 323 -1.98 -3.48 11.24
CA LEU A 323 -0.55 -3.58 10.92
C LEU A 323 0.20 -4.46 11.93
N GLY A 324 -0.14 -4.35 13.23
CA GLY A 324 0.38 -5.22 14.29
C GLY A 324 0.05 -6.68 14.06
N ALA A 325 -1.19 -6.99 13.64
CA ALA A 325 -1.59 -8.35 13.30
C ALA A 325 -0.77 -8.94 12.13
N TRP A 326 -0.55 -8.16 11.07
CA TRP A 326 0.28 -8.58 9.93
C TRP A 326 1.76 -8.74 10.32
N PHE A 327 2.28 -7.84 11.16
CA PHE A 327 3.63 -7.95 11.70
C PHE A 327 3.79 -9.24 12.50
N LEU A 328 2.86 -9.52 13.43
CA LEU A 328 2.87 -10.73 14.25
C LEU A 328 2.73 -12.00 13.40
N LEU A 329 1.85 -11.99 12.40
CA LEU A 329 1.73 -13.10 11.44
C LEU A 329 3.08 -13.35 10.77
N GLY A 330 3.76 -12.31 10.30
CA GLY A 330 5.09 -12.42 9.71
C GLY A 330 6.10 -13.05 10.66
N ILE A 331 6.16 -12.60 11.90
CA ILE A 331 7.06 -13.14 12.93
C ILE A 331 6.75 -14.61 13.24
N VAL A 332 5.47 -14.97 13.34
CA VAL A 332 5.05 -16.38 13.53
C VAL A 332 5.51 -17.26 12.37
N LEU A 333 5.30 -16.83 11.14
CA LEU A 333 5.75 -17.57 9.94
C LEU A 333 7.27 -17.73 9.93
N VAL A 334 8.02 -16.69 10.28
CA VAL A 334 9.49 -16.75 10.42
C VAL A 334 9.90 -17.76 11.50
N ALA A 335 9.21 -17.75 12.65
CA ALA A 335 9.50 -18.69 13.76
C ALA A 335 9.20 -20.14 13.32
N VAL A 336 8.12 -20.39 12.62
CA VAL A 336 7.81 -21.73 12.03
C VAL A 336 8.92 -22.16 11.08
N ALA A 337 9.31 -21.31 10.11
CA ALA A 337 10.37 -21.60 9.17
C ALA A 337 11.72 -21.88 9.86
N SER A 338 12.02 -21.20 10.99
CA SER A 338 13.26 -21.40 11.71
C SER A 338 13.32 -22.76 12.42
N ARG A 339 12.17 -23.32 12.82
CA ARG A 339 12.09 -24.64 13.46
C ARG A 339 12.21 -25.78 12.44
N THR A 340 11.60 -25.63 11.28
CA THR A 340 11.62 -26.68 10.22
C THR A 340 12.97 -26.79 9.52
N ARG A 341 13.79 -25.72 9.53
CA ARG A 341 15.12 -25.69 8.92
C ARG A 341 16.27 -26.01 9.85
N ARG A 342 16.03 -26.41 11.10
CA ARG A 342 17.12 -26.91 11.97
C ARG A 342 17.64 -28.22 11.39
N PRO A 343 18.95 -28.34 11.01
CA PRO A 343 19.51 -29.63 10.61
C PRO A 343 19.38 -30.60 11.79
N THR A 344 18.99 -31.82 11.50
CA THR A 344 19.09 -32.93 12.46
C THR A 344 20.57 -33.21 12.67
N ALA A 345 21.22 -32.45 13.52
CA ALA A 345 22.63 -32.66 13.91
C ALA A 345 22.80 -33.81 14.93
N ALA A 346 21.88 -34.79 14.96
CA ALA A 346 21.88 -35.89 15.93
C ALA A 346 22.16 -37.27 15.32
N ALA A 347 22.65 -37.34 14.07
CA ALA A 347 22.95 -38.65 13.44
C ALA A 347 24.41 -38.80 12.99
N ALA A 348 25.36 -38.06 13.54
CA ALA A 348 26.78 -38.16 13.20
C ALA A 348 27.69 -38.54 14.38
N THR A 349 27.12 -39.08 15.45
CA THR A 349 27.89 -39.68 16.58
C THR A 349 27.20 -40.99 17.03
N ALA A 350 27.21 -41.98 16.17
CA ALA A 350 27.02 -43.40 16.55
C ALA A 350 27.93 -44.28 15.71
#